data_d662c24aa1d37f5558f45cfc04461ca2
#
_entry.id   d662c24aa1d37f5558f45cfc04461ca2
#
_cell.length_a   1.000
_cell.length_b   1.000
_cell.length_c   1.000
_cell.angle_alpha   90.00
_cell.angle_beta   90.00
_cell.angle_gamma   90.00
#
_symmetry.space_group_name_H-M   'P 1'
#
loop_
_entity.id
_entity.type
_entity.pdbx_description
1 polymer ?
#
loop_
_entity_poly.entity_id
_entity_poly.type
_entity_poly.pdbx_seq_one_letter_code
_entity_poly.pdbx_strand_id
1 'polypeptide(L)'
;MAVAGVALALLGSCGGMTDQEKAMIGKYYISAVSDTHPLLELGEDNKAVVRAIRPGELSFSVEGVWHVRNDSLVIDNDVSSIAIEEGDPSLVGTVAEHVGWPIKHYDETTLRIERAGIIYDYHRRMN
;
A
#
# COMPACT_ATOMS: atom_id res chain seq x y z
N MET A 1 19.00 26.33 -10.96
CA MET A 1 18.85 26.41 -10.62
C MET A 1 18.69 26.17 -10.31
N ALA A 2 18.69 25.78 -10.18
CA ALA A 2 18.48 25.51 -9.52
C ALA A 2 18.43 25.09 -9.13
N VAL A 3 18.45 24.82 -9.17
CA VAL A 3 18.28 24.50 -8.54
C VAL A 3 18.01 24.17 -8.17
N ALA A 4 18.09 24.02 -8.17
CA ALA A 4 17.76 23.76 -7.56
C ALA A 4 17.51 23.33 -7.33
N GLY A 5 17.40 23.13 -7.56
CA GLY A 5 17.06 22.78 -7.00
C GLY A 5 17.13 22.15 -6.78
N VAL A 6 17.05 22.00 -6.87
CA VAL A 6 16.98 21.57 -6.36
C VAL A 6 16.83 21.05 -6.01
N ALA A 7 16.82 20.96 -5.97
CA ALA A 7 16.61 20.60 -5.36
C ALA A 7 16.35 20.12 -5.07
N LEU A 8 16.13 19.94 -5.06
CA LEU A 8 15.76 19.59 -4.58
C LEU A 8 15.51 18.98 -4.38
N ALA A 9 15.46 18.83 -4.59
CA ALA A 9 15.20 18.40 -4.13
C ALA A 9 15.26 17.88 -3.86
N LEU A 10 15.31 17.73 -3.85
CA LEU A 10 15.34 17.52 -3.32
C LEU A 10 15.22 17.37 -2.90
N LEU A 11 15.06 17.29 -2.83
CA LEU A 11 14.79 17.35 -2.18
C LEU A 11 14.30 16.89 -1.95
N GLY A 12 13.76 16.85 -2.15
CA GLY A 12 13.23 16.51 -1.75
C GLY A 12 13.17 15.64 -1.44
N SER A 13 13.41 15.32 -1.58
CA SER A 13 13.50 14.50 -1.23
C SER A 13 13.76 14.24 -0.35
N CYS A 14 14.32 14.94 -0.27
CA CYS A 14 14.45 14.44 0.69
C CYS A 14 13.40 14.07 1.25
N GLY A 15 13.14 13.49 0.71
CA GLY A 15 12.41 12.61 1.23
C GLY A 15 11.24 12.86 2.06
N GLY A 16 10.70 13.88 2.08
CA GLY A 16 9.47 14.05 2.82
C GLY A 16 8.29 13.48 2.06
N MET A 17 7.29 13.03 2.78
CA MET A 17 6.03 12.62 2.18
C MET A 17 5.29 13.86 1.68
N THR A 18 4.52 13.69 0.59
CA THR A 18 3.63 14.75 0.13
C THR A 18 2.47 14.91 1.11
N ASP A 19 1.75 16.03 1.01
CA ASP A 19 0.57 16.24 1.84
C ASP A 19 -0.49 15.17 1.59
N GLN A 20 -0.68 14.77 0.32
CA GLN A 20 -1.60 13.71 -0.02
C GLN A 20 -1.19 12.38 0.62
N GLU A 21 0.10 12.05 0.56
CA GLU A 21 0.60 10.82 1.18
C GLU A 21 0.38 10.84 2.68
N LYS A 22 0.68 11.95 3.34
CA LYS A 22 0.44 12.09 4.78
C LYS A 22 -1.03 11.89 5.12
N ALA A 23 -1.93 12.40 4.29
CA ALA A 23 -3.36 12.26 4.50
C ALA A 23 -3.84 10.82 4.32
N MET A 24 -3.08 9.98 3.61
CA MET A 24 -3.45 8.60 3.33
C MET A 24 -2.84 7.59 4.30
N ILE A 25 -2.01 8.02 5.24
CA ILE A 25 -1.45 7.10 6.24
C ILE A 25 -2.59 6.44 7.01
N GLY A 26 -2.53 5.11 7.15
CA GLY A 26 -3.54 4.37 7.89
C GLY A 26 -3.52 2.89 7.56
N LYS A 27 -4.41 2.17 8.24
CA LYS A 27 -4.60 0.74 8.01
C LYS A 27 -5.93 0.54 7.32
N TYR A 28 -5.93 -0.26 6.28
CA TYR A 28 -7.06 -0.37 5.35
C TYR A 28 -7.58 -1.80 5.32
N TYR A 29 -8.87 -1.95 5.60
CA TYR A 29 -9.52 -3.24 5.80
C TYR A 29 -10.63 -3.44 4.79
N ILE A 30 -10.88 -4.70 4.43
CA ILE A 30 -12.11 -5.12 3.74
C ILE A 30 -12.76 -6.14 4.66
N SER A 31 -13.89 -5.76 5.29
CA SER A 31 -14.53 -6.56 6.32
C SER A 31 -14.94 -7.96 5.84
N ALA A 32 -15.32 -8.07 4.57
CA ALA A 32 -15.69 -9.36 3.99
C ALA A 32 -14.50 -10.33 3.94
N VAL A 33 -13.27 -9.83 4.01
CA VAL A 33 -12.06 -10.64 3.99
C VAL A 33 -11.54 -10.83 5.41
N SER A 34 -11.36 -9.74 6.15
CA SER A 34 -10.88 -9.80 7.52
C SER A 34 -11.19 -8.50 8.26
N ASP A 35 -11.72 -8.60 9.47
CA ASP A 35 -11.93 -7.44 10.36
C ASP A 35 -10.72 -7.18 11.26
N THR A 36 -9.80 -8.13 11.35
CA THR A 36 -8.70 -8.06 12.32
C THR A 36 -7.36 -7.74 11.68
N HIS A 37 -7.18 -8.06 10.41
CA HIS A 37 -5.91 -7.86 9.71
C HIS A 37 -6.13 -6.95 8.52
N PRO A 38 -5.40 -5.82 8.45
CA PRO A 38 -5.52 -4.93 7.29
C PRO A 38 -4.94 -5.58 6.05
N LEU A 39 -5.58 -5.34 4.90
CA LEU A 39 -5.06 -5.80 3.62
C LEU A 39 -3.99 -4.87 3.08
N LEU A 40 -3.94 -3.63 3.59
CA LEU A 40 -2.99 -2.63 3.14
C LEU A 40 -2.69 -1.73 4.33
N GLU A 41 -1.40 -1.49 4.57
CA GLU A 41 -0.97 -0.52 5.56
C GLU A 41 -0.08 0.49 4.86
N LEU A 42 -0.47 1.76 4.92
CA LEU A 42 0.32 2.87 4.39
C LEU A 42 0.88 3.63 5.58
N GLY A 43 2.17 3.50 5.79
CA GLY A 43 2.82 4.02 6.98
C GLY A 43 3.65 5.25 6.72
N GLU A 44 4.18 5.79 7.80
CA GLU A 44 5.11 6.91 7.76
C GLU A 44 6.39 6.50 7.04
N ASP A 45 7.12 7.48 6.54
CA ASP A 45 8.37 7.27 5.79
C ASP A 45 8.15 6.42 4.55
N ASN A 46 6.92 6.46 4.00
CA ASN A 46 6.55 5.74 2.77
C ASN A 46 6.69 4.22 2.89
N LYS A 47 6.59 3.69 4.11
CA LYS A 47 6.60 2.23 4.30
C LYS A 47 5.22 1.66 4.06
N ALA A 48 5.16 0.50 3.42
CA ALA A 48 3.91 -0.17 3.14
C ALA A 48 3.96 -1.63 3.57
N VAL A 49 2.80 -2.16 3.94
CA VAL A 49 2.61 -3.60 4.09
C VAL A 49 1.39 -3.97 3.27
N VAL A 50 1.55 -4.92 2.38
CA VAL A 50 0.44 -5.46 1.59
C VAL A 50 0.20 -6.88 2.08
N ARG A 51 -1.06 -7.19 2.37
CA ARG A 51 -1.42 -8.52 2.87
C ARG A 51 -2.40 -9.16 1.93
N ALA A 52 -2.15 -10.43 1.61
CA ALA A 52 -3.07 -11.24 0.83
C ALA A 52 -3.69 -12.25 1.76
N ILE A 53 -5.01 -12.30 1.80
CA ILE A 53 -5.74 -13.20 2.69
C ILE A 53 -6.76 -13.98 1.87
N ARG A 54 -6.63 -15.30 1.93
CA ARG A 54 -7.64 -16.23 1.45
C ARG A 54 -8.17 -16.94 2.69
N PRO A 55 -9.33 -16.51 3.21
CA PRO A 55 -9.80 -16.99 4.53
C PRO A 55 -9.80 -18.51 4.64
N GLY A 56 -9.16 -19.02 5.71
CA GLY A 56 -9.08 -20.45 5.98
C GLY A 56 -8.05 -21.20 5.14
N GLU A 57 -7.36 -20.55 4.22
CA GLU A 57 -6.42 -21.23 3.34
C GLU A 57 -5.00 -20.63 3.38
N LEU A 58 -4.89 -19.33 3.27
CA LEU A 58 -3.58 -18.67 3.14
C LEU A 58 -3.67 -17.22 3.58
N SER A 59 -2.67 -16.79 4.32
CA SER A 59 -2.46 -15.38 4.61
C SER A 59 -0.97 -15.10 4.63
N PHE A 60 -0.55 -14.07 3.92
CA PHE A 60 0.85 -13.64 3.96
C PHE A 60 0.95 -12.12 3.77
N SER A 61 2.07 -11.57 4.20
CA SER A 61 2.34 -10.14 4.07
C SER A 61 3.62 -9.91 3.29
N VAL A 62 3.68 -8.74 2.66
CA VAL A 62 4.87 -8.26 1.94
C VAL A 62 5.11 -6.83 2.35
N GLU A 63 6.34 -6.49 2.68
CA GLU A 63 6.72 -5.11 2.97
C GLU A 63 7.15 -4.43 1.70
N GLY A 64 6.99 -3.12 1.65
CA GLY A 64 7.37 -2.35 0.49
C GLY A 64 7.46 -0.86 0.78
N VAL A 65 7.57 -0.10 -0.31
CA VAL A 65 7.63 1.35 -0.28
C VAL A 65 6.48 1.87 -1.14
N TRP A 66 5.76 2.87 -0.63
CA TRP A 66 4.61 3.40 -1.36
C TRP A 66 4.77 4.89 -1.64
N HIS A 67 4.17 5.30 -2.75
CA HIS A 67 4.06 6.70 -3.15
C HIS A 67 2.74 6.92 -3.87
N VAL A 68 2.35 8.18 -4.02
CA VAL A 68 1.25 8.55 -4.89
C VAL A 68 1.84 9.31 -6.07
N ARG A 69 1.57 8.83 -7.28
CA ARG A 69 2.04 9.44 -8.51
C ARG A 69 0.93 9.40 -9.55
N ASN A 70 0.62 10.57 -10.15
CA ASN A 70 -0.39 10.67 -11.19
C ASN A 70 -1.72 10.02 -10.76
N ASP A 71 -2.16 10.34 -9.54
CA ASP A 71 -3.41 9.83 -8.97
C ASP A 71 -3.45 8.31 -8.84
N SER A 72 -2.28 7.67 -8.77
CA SER A 72 -2.18 6.23 -8.53
C SER A 72 -1.39 5.96 -7.27
N LEU A 73 -1.81 4.92 -6.55
CA LEU A 73 -1.04 4.37 -5.46
C LEU A 73 0.00 3.43 -6.06
N VAL A 74 1.25 3.77 -5.89
CA VAL A 74 2.38 3.00 -6.42
C VAL A 74 3.08 2.32 -5.28
N ILE A 75 3.28 1.01 -5.38
CA ILE A 75 3.97 0.24 -4.33
C ILE A 75 5.05 -0.60 -4.98
N ASP A 76 6.25 -0.50 -4.42
CA ASP A 76 7.38 -1.37 -4.76
C ASP A 76 7.54 -2.37 -3.62
N ASN A 77 7.23 -3.63 -3.89
CA ASN A 77 7.25 -4.70 -2.92
C ASN A 77 8.62 -5.35 -2.84
N ASP A 78 9.08 -5.59 -1.62
CA ASP A 78 10.28 -6.38 -1.39
C ASP A 78 9.85 -7.85 -1.26
N VAL A 79 10.00 -8.61 -2.35
CA VAL A 79 9.54 -10.00 -2.37
C VAL A 79 10.33 -10.90 -1.41
N SER A 80 11.52 -10.45 -0.98
CA SER A 80 12.28 -11.20 0.03
C SER A 80 11.68 -11.06 1.43
N SER A 81 10.75 -10.11 1.63
CA SER A 81 10.13 -9.87 2.92
C SER A 81 8.84 -10.66 3.13
N ILE A 82 8.45 -11.52 2.18
CA ILE A 82 7.22 -12.29 2.30
C ILE A 82 7.22 -13.11 3.59
N ALA A 83 6.19 -12.92 4.39
CA ALA A 83 6.02 -13.61 5.67
C ALA A 83 4.67 -14.33 5.66
N ILE A 84 4.72 -15.66 5.83
CA ILE A 84 3.51 -16.47 5.87
C ILE A 84 2.91 -16.36 7.26
N GLU A 85 1.64 -15.97 7.32
CA GLU A 85 0.89 -15.84 8.56
C GLU A 85 -0.01 -17.05 8.78
N GLU A 86 -0.51 -17.64 7.71
CA GLU A 86 -1.36 -18.82 7.75
C GLU A 86 -1.27 -19.56 6.42
N GLY A 87 -1.26 -20.89 6.48
CA GLY A 87 -1.36 -21.73 5.29
C GLY A 87 -0.04 -22.20 4.72
N ASP A 88 -0.13 -22.84 3.57
CA ASP A 88 1.01 -23.46 2.90
C ASP A 88 1.75 -22.43 2.04
N PRO A 89 3.06 -22.22 2.27
CA PRO A 89 3.84 -21.28 1.45
C PRO A 89 3.79 -21.55 -0.04
N SER A 90 3.58 -22.81 -0.45
CA SER A 90 3.53 -23.15 -1.87
C SER A 90 2.33 -22.53 -2.59
N LEU A 91 1.34 -22.04 -1.84
CA LEU A 91 0.16 -21.42 -2.42
C LEU A 91 0.36 -19.93 -2.77
N VAL A 92 1.48 -19.33 -2.36
CA VAL A 92 1.70 -17.89 -2.54
C VAL A 92 1.74 -17.49 -4.01
N GLY A 93 2.37 -18.28 -4.84
CA GLY A 93 2.51 -17.94 -6.25
C GLY A 93 3.46 -16.77 -6.47
N THR A 94 3.23 -16.05 -7.56
CA THR A 94 4.07 -14.90 -7.95
C THR A 94 3.53 -13.61 -7.35
N VAL A 95 4.41 -12.86 -6.67
CA VAL A 95 4.07 -11.54 -6.12
C VAL A 95 4.72 -10.49 -7.01
N ALA A 96 3.92 -9.53 -7.49
CA ALA A 96 4.44 -8.46 -8.34
C ALA A 96 5.34 -7.54 -7.51
N GLU A 97 6.52 -7.23 -8.04
CA GLU A 97 7.46 -6.33 -7.37
C GLU A 97 7.02 -4.88 -7.43
N HIS A 98 6.32 -4.52 -8.50
CA HIS A 98 5.87 -3.14 -8.70
C HIS A 98 4.40 -3.14 -9.10
N VAL A 99 3.61 -2.36 -8.41
CA VAL A 99 2.19 -2.19 -8.74
C VAL A 99 1.84 -0.71 -8.75
N GLY A 100 0.86 -0.36 -9.59
CA GLY A 100 0.29 0.99 -9.63
C GLY A 100 -1.21 0.84 -9.76
N TRP A 101 -1.94 1.36 -8.77
CA TRP A 101 -3.39 1.22 -8.69
C TRP A 101 -4.04 2.61 -8.72
N PRO A 102 -4.85 2.95 -9.73
CA PRO A 102 -5.54 4.23 -9.76
C PRO A 102 -6.37 4.45 -8.50
N ILE A 103 -6.22 5.63 -7.91
CA ILE A 103 -6.99 6.04 -6.74
C ILE A 103 -8.29 6.64 -7.25
N LYS A 104 -9.42 6.03 -6.89
CA LYS A 104 -10.74 6.52 -7.30
C LYS A 104 -11.36 7.45 -6.26
N HIS A 105 -11.00 7.28 -4.99
CA HIS A 105 -11.50 8.11 -3.91
C HIS A 105 -10.70 7.84 -2.65
N TYR A 106 -10.47 8.85 -1.84
CA TYR A 106 -10.00 8.65 -0.47
C TYR A 106 -10.54 9.77 0.42
N ASP A 107 -10.79 9.43 1.67
CA ASP A 107 -11.16 10.36 2.72
C ASP A 107 -10.75 9.77 4.07
N GLU A 108 -11.30 10.31 5.17
CA GLU A 108 -10.91 9.86 6.51
C GLU A 108 -11.28 8.41 6.82
N THR A 109 -12.26 7.85 6.10
CA THR A 109 -12.79 6.52 6.41
C THR A 109 -12.64 5.52 5.29
N THR A 110 -12.33 5.95 4.07
CA THR A 110 -12.44 5.11 2.88
C THR A 110 -11.28 5.35 1.92
N LEU A 111 -10.81 4.27 1.32
CA LEU A 111 -9.92 4.32 0.17
C LEU A 111 -10.49 3.40 -0.91
N ARG A 112 -10.71 3.95 -2.10
CA ARG A 112 -11.11 3.15 -3.26
C ARG A 112 -9.99 3.16 -4.28
N ILE A 113 -9.56 1.98 -4.68
CA ILE A 113 -8.56 1.83 -5.73
C ILE A 113 -9.05 0.83 -6.76
N GLU A 114 -8.51 0.95 -7.97
CA GLU A 114 -8.81 0.01 -9.05
C GLU A 114 -7.62 -0.94 -9.22
N ARG A 115 -7.90 -2.24 -9.14
CA ARG A 115 -6.88 -3.29 -9.32
C ARG A 115 -7.39 -4.26 -10.36
N ALA A 116 -6.68 -4.38 -11.48
CA ALA A 116 -7.06 -5.29 -12.56
C ALA A 116 -8.51 -5.09 -13.01
N GLY A 117 -8.94 -3.83 -13.10
CA GLY A 117 -10.29 -3.49 -13.57
C GLY A 117 -11.38 -3.62 -12.51
N ILE A 118 -11.03 -3.96 -11.28
CA ILE A 118 -12.00 -4.14 -10.19
C ILE A 118 -11.78 -3.06 -9.15
N ILE A 119 -12.87 -2.45 -8.68
CA ILE A 119 -12.82 -1.44 -7.62
C ILE A 119 -12.79 -2.14 -6.27
N TYR A 120 -11.77 -1.84 -5.48
CA TYR A 120 -11.63 -2.31 -4.11
C TYR A 120 -11.94 -1.17 -3.17
N ASP A 121 -12.82 -1.41 -2.22
CA ASP A 121 -13.34 -0.42 -1.29
C ASP A 121 -12.85 -0.78 0.11
N TYR A 122 -11.86 -0.04 0.59
CA TYR A 122 -11.24 -0.31 1.89
C TYR A 122 -11.79 0.62 2.95
N HIS A 123 -12.00 0.08 4.15
CA HIS A 123 -12.25 0.88 5.34
C HIS A 123 -10.93 1.25 5.98
N ARG A 124 -10.81 2.52 6.34
CA ARG A 124 -9.58 3.04 6.93
C ARG A 124 -9.70 3.10 8.45
N ARG A 125 -8.67 2.62 9.12
CA ARG A 125 -8.52 2.77 10.58
C ARG A 125 -7.16 3.38 10.84
N MET A 126 -7.12 4.35 11.76
CA MET A 126 -5.89 5.09 12.04
C MET A 126 -4.96 4.37 13.01
N ASN A 127 -5.45 3.45 13.77
CA ASN A 127 -4.63 2.75 14.78
C ASN A 127 -4.31 1.31 14.40
#